data_7609a0ba7068d5598ac5bd4069a6f2a1
#
_entry.id   7609a0ba7068d5598ac5bd4069a6f2a1
#
_cell.length_a   1.000
_cell.length_b   1.000
_cell.length_c   1.000
_cell.angle_alpha   90.00
_cell.angle_beta   90.00
_cell.angle_gamma   90.00
#
_symmetry.space_group_name_H-M   'P 1'
#
loop_
_entity.id
_entity.type
_entity.pdbx_description
1 polymer ?
#
loop_
_entity_poly.entity_id
_entity_poly.type
_entity_poly.pdbx_seq_one_letter_code
_entity_poly.pdbx_strand_id
1 'polypeptide(L)'
;GDVYKRQCIGCTACMDACRDVNQVPEGVSRLEILRSEPYGEFPNQEYEFFRQSCQHCTNAPCVAVCPTGASFIDKETGIVDVHKDLCVGCQYCIAVCPYRVRFIHPVHRTADKCNFCRDTNLANGKQPACVEACPTKALTFGDMNDPSSAVSRKVKEKPVYRTKVELGTQPNLYHIPFQHGEPRR
;
A
#
# COMPACT_ATOMS: atom_id res chain seq x y z
N GLY A 1 7.39 -2.84 -6.74
CA GLY A 1 7.48 -2.96 -5.29
C GLY A 1 7.68 -1.62 -4.60
N ASP A 2 7.34 -1.54 -3.34
CA ASP A 2 7.50 -0.35 -2.50
C ASP A 2 8.27 -0.74 -1.22
N VAL A 3 9.18 0.12 -0.76
CA VAL A 3 9.93 -0.08 0.49
C VAL A 3 9.60 1.06 1.44
N TYR A 4 9.08 0.70 2.60
CA TYR A 4 8.81 1.61 3.69
C TYR A 4 10.02 1.71 4.61
N LYS A 5 10.46 2.94 4.88
CA LYS A 5 11.60 3.23 5.76
C LYS A 5 11.12 3.60 7.17
N ARG A 6 11.94 3.26 8.16
CA ARG A 6 11.83 3.64 9.57
C ARG A 6 11.79 5.16 9.88
N GLN A 7 11.88 6.00 8.87
CA GLN A 7 11.91 7.47 9.01
C GLN A 7 10.52 8.13 8.97
N CYS A 8 9.44 7.35 9.01
CA CYS A 8 8.09 7.90 9.08
C CYS A 8 7.88 8.60 10.42
N ILE A 9 7.40 9.84 10.35
CA ILE A 9 7.10 10.68 11.52
C ILE A 9 5.58 10.79 11.78
N GLY A 10 4.76 10.02 11.08
CA GLY A 10 3.32 10.02 11.26
C GLY A 10 2.58 11.29 10.79
N CYS A 11 3.20 12.12 9.94
CA CYS A 11 2.66 13.43 9.54
C CYS A 11 1.43 13.37 8.62
N THR A 12 1.02 12.20 8.14
CA THR A 12 -0.12 11.94 7.24
C THR A 12 -0.11 12.61 5.87
N ALA A 13 0.88 13.40 5.49
CA ALA A 13 0.96 14.07 4.18
C ALA A 13 0.78 13.12 2.98
N CYS A 14 1.21 11.85 3.12
CA CYS A 14 0.98 10.81 2.12
C CYS A 14 -0.51 10.44 1.96
N MET A 15 -1.31 10.53 3.02
CA MET A 15 -2.76 10.28 2.99
C MET A 15 -3.47 11.39 2.25
N ASP A 16 -3.13 12.65 2.54
CA ASP A 16 -3.72 13.84 1.92
C ASP A 16 -3.38 13.88 0.43
N ALA A 17 -2.10 13.72 0.08
CA ALA A 17 -1.67 13.66 -1.33
C ALA A 17 -2.34 12.51 -2.11
N CYS A 18 -2.54 11.35 -1.47
CA CYS A 18 -3.26 10.23 -2.09
C CYS A 18 -4.73 10.57 -2.34
N ARG A 19 -5.38 11.26 -1.39
CA ARG A 19 -6.77 11.70 -1.50
C ARG A 19 -6.94 12.69 -2.65
N ASP A 20 -6.10 13.72 -2.69
CA ASP A 20 -6.18 14.78 -3.69
C ASP A 20 -5.96 14.25 -5.11
N VAL A 21 -4.86 13.53 -5.33
CA VAL A 21 -4.48 13.04 -6.67
C VAL A 21 -5.46 11.98 -7.20
N ASN A 22 -5.97 11.11 -6.32
CA ASN A 22 -6.85 10.01 -6.73
C ASN A 22 -8.33 10.29 -6.46
N GLN A 23 -8.70 11.50 -6.06
CA GLN A 23 -10.07 11.92 -5.79
C GLN A 23 -10.79 10.95 -4.84
N VAL A 24 -10.09 10.54 -3.75
CA VAL A 24 -10.66 9.61 -2.78
C VAL A 24 -11.64 10.36 -1.87
N PRO A 25 -12.91 9.95 -1.80
CA PRO A 25 -13.92 10.64 -0.99
C PRO A 25 -13.61 10.60 0.51
N GLU A 26 -14.27 11.49 1.25
CA GLU A 26 -14.26 11.47 2.72
C GLU A 26 -14.80 10.13 3.25
N GLY A 27 -14.36 9.73 4.44
CA GLY A 27 -14.78 8.51 5.11
C GLY A 27 -14.13 7.22 4.61
N VAL A 28 -13.36 7.27 3.52
CA VAL A 28 -12.59 6.12 3.01
C VAL A 28 -11.15 6.51 2.71
N SER A 29 -10.24 5.50 2.70
CA SER A 29 -8.83 5.75 2.45
C SER A 29 -8.18 4.61 1.65
N ARG A 30 -7.29 4.97 0.73
CA ARG A 30 -6.45 4.01 -0.01
C ARG A 30 -5.19 3.58 0.75
N LEU A 31 -4.77 4.37 1.71
CA LEU A 31 -3.67 4.09 2.63
C LEU A 31 -3.93 4.73 3.99
N GLU A 32 -3.38 4.13 5.02
CA GLU A 32 -3.47 4.62 6.40
C GLU A 32 -2.09 4.60 7.05
N ILE A 33 -1.86 5.52 7.97
CA ILE A 33 -0.69 5.49 8.86
C ILE A 33 -1.15 5.03 10.23
N LEU A 34 -0.71 3.85 10.61
CA LEU A 34 -0.94 3.28 11.93
C LEU A 34 0.19 3.69 12.87
N ARG A 35 -0.13 3.94 14.12
CA ARG A 35 0.83 4.25 15.17
C ARG A 35 0.95 3.06 16.12
N SER A 36 2.17 2.74 16.53
CA SER A 36 2.41 1.74 17.57
C SER A 36 1.91 2.20 18.94
N GLU A 37 1.85 1.28 19.89
CA GLU A 37 1.86 1.64 21.30
C GLU A 37 3.15 2.42 21.65
N PRO A 38 3.11 3.29 22.66
CA PRO A 38 4.31 4.01 23.09
C PRO A 38 5.37 3.05 23.64
N TYR A 39 6.63 3.33 23.35
CA TYR A 39 7.81 2.67 23.94
C TYR A 39 8.54 3.60 24.86
N GLY A 40 9.22 3.04 25.86
CA GLY A 40 9.95 3.80 26.86
C GLY A 40 9.06 4.29 27.99
N GLU A 41 9.69 4.99 28.94
CA GLU A 41 9.03 5.53 30.12
C GLU A 41 8.76 7.03 29.96
N PHE A 42 7.63 7.47 30.49
CA PHE A 42 7.31 8.91 30.52
C PHE A 42 8.41 9.70 31.26
N PRO A 43 8.88 10.86 30.75
CA PRO A 43 8.38 11.60 29.58
C PRO A 43 9.04 11.22 28.23
N ASN A 44 9.96 10.25 28.19
CA ASN A 44 10.77 9.92 27.02
C ASN A 44 10.13 8.78 26.19
N GLN A 45 8.84 8.91 25.89
CA GLN A 45 8.13 7.93 25.08
C GLN A 45 8.34 8.17 23.60
N GLU A 46 8.55 7.08 22.84
CA GLU A 46 8.67 7.06 21.39
C GLU A 46 7.55 6.26 20.75
N TYR A 47 7.28 6.53 19.46
CA TYR A 47 6.28 5.83 18.65
C TYR A 47 6.90 5.41 17.32
N GLU A 48 6.45 4.29 16.81
CA GLU A 48 6.72 3.87 15.43
C GLU A 48 5.47 3.97 14.58
N PHE A 49 5.64 4.28 13.30
CA PHE A 49 4.54 4.48 12.38
C PHE A 49 4.62 3.49 11.23
N PHE A 50 3.51 2.86 10.92
CA PHE A 50 3.38 1.84 9.90
C PHE A 50 2.40 2.30 8.81
N ARG A 51 2.82 2.28 7.55
CA ARG A 51 1.93 2.54 6.42
C ARG A 51 1.21 1.27 6.02
N GLN A 52 -0.10 1.29 6.06
CA GLN A 52 -0.95 0.22 5.58
C GLN A 52 -1.65 0.60 4.28
N SER A 53 -1.53 -0.24 3.26
CA SER A 53 -2.20 -0.09 1.96
C SER A 53 -2.26 -1.43 1.24
N CYS A 54 -2.79 -1.45 0.01
CA CYS A 54 -2.76 -2.66 -0.83
C CYS A 54 -1.32 -3.17 -0.97
N GLN A 55 -1.14 -4.47 -0.75
CA GLN A 55 0.17 -5.13 -0.80
C GLN A 55 0.56 -5.56 -2.22
N HIS A 56 -0.31 -5.37 -3.21
CA HIS A 56 -0.10 -5.77 -4.60
C HIS A 56 0.46 -7.19 -4.73
N CYS A 57 -0.23 -8.12 -4.07
CA CYS A 57 0.18 -9.53 -3.97
C CYS A 57 0.35 -10.18 -5.34
N THR A 58 1.42 -10.96 -5.53
CA THR A 58 1.62 -11.76 -6.73
C THR A 58 0.57 -12.88 -6.81
N ASN A 59 0.30 -13.52 -5.65
CA ASN A 59 -0.80 -14.48 -5.51
C ASN A 59 -1.98 -13.79 -4.81
N ALA A 60 -2.76 -13.03 -5.57
CA ALA A 60 -3.78 -12.13 -5.05
C ALA A 60 -5.13 -12.82 -4.86
N PRO A 61 -5.56 -13.15 -3.62
CA PRO A 61 -6.85 -13.81 -3.39
C PRO A 61 -8.04 -12.96 -3.85
N CYS A 62 -7.92 -11.65 -3.79
CA CYS A 62 -8.93 -10.72 -4.27
C CYS A 62 -9.13 -10.72 -5.80
N VAL A 63 -8.15 -11.19 -6.56
CA VAL A 63 -8.27 -11.43 -8.00
C VAL A 63 -8.93 -12.78 -8.23
N ALA A 64 -8.45 -13.82 -7.55
CA ALA A 64 -8.95 -15.18 -7.70
C ALA A 64 -10.46 -15.33 -7.38
N VAL A 65 -10.96 -14.55 -6.41
CA VAL A 65 -12.37 -14.64 -5.97
C VAL A 65 -13.31 -13.76 -6.81
N CYS A 66 -12.80 -12.91 -7.69
CA CYS A 66 -13.64 -11.95 -8.40
C CYS A 66 -14.51 -12.62 -9.47
N PRO A 67 -15.87 -12.66 -9.32
CA PRO A 67 -16.74 -13.41 -10.21
C PRO A 67 -16.84 -12.78 -11.62
N THR A 68 -16.58 -11.47 -11.73
CA THR A 68 -16.67 -10.73 -12.99
C THR A 68 -15.30 -10.49 -13.64
N GLY A 69 -14.19 -10.92 -13.00
CA GLY A 69 -12.85 -10.59 -13.44
C GLY A 69 -12.47 -9.11 -13.32
N ALA A 70 -13.30 -8.31 -12.64
CA ALA A 70 -13.03 -6.88 -12.46
C ALA A 70 -11.72 -6.62 -11.67
N SER A 71 -11.41 -7.45 -10.66
CA SER A 71 -10.13 -7.38 -9.97
C SER A 71 -9.08 -8.16 -10.75
N PHE A 72 -7.97 -7.54 -11.09
CA PHE A 72 -6.95 -8.14 -11.96
C PHE A 72 -5.52 -7.77 -11.50
N ILE A 73 -4.54 -8.49 -12.03
CA ILE A 73 -3.12 -8.15 -11.95
C ILE A 73 -2.70 -7.70 -13.35
N ASP A 74 -2.18 -6.51 -13.45
CA ASP A 74 -1.58 -6.02 -14.68
C ASP A 74 -0.32 -6.85 -15.00
N LYS A 75 -0.29 -7.43 -16.20
CA LYS A 75 0.78 -8.38 -16.57
C LYS A 75 2.14 -7.74 -16.80
N GLU A 76 2.17 -6.46 -17.13
CA GLU A 76 3.41 -5.73 -17.40
C GLU A 76 4.01 -5.17 -16.11
N THR A 77 3.16 -4.61 -15.25
CA THR A 77 3.60 -3.88 -14.05
C THR A 77 3.48 -4.68 -12.75
N GLY A 78 2.71 -5.77 -12.75
CA GLY A 78 2.38 -6.52 -11.53
C GLY A 78 1.43 -5.77 -10.58
N ILE A 79 0.91 -4.63 -10.99
CA ILE A 79 -0.02 -3.84 -10.17
C ILE A 79 -1.37 -4.55 -10.12
N VAL A 80 -1.85 -4.82 -8.91
CA VAL A 80 -3.23 -5.27 -8.72
C VAL A 80 -4.16 -4.08 -8.87
N ASP A 81 -5.20 -4.20 -9.71
CA ASP A 81 -6.17 -3.12 -9.90
C ASP A 81 -7.62 -3.62 -10.08
N VAL A 82 -8.56 -2.71 -10.35
CA VAL A 82 -9.98 -3.00 -10.52
C VAL A 82 -10.54 -2.27 -11.75
N HIS A 83 -11.07 -3.00 -12.70
CA HIS A 83 -11.90 -2.44 -13.77
C HIS A 83 -13.25 -2.01 -13.19
N LYS A 84 -13.46 -0.70 -13.09
CA LYS A 84 -14.66 -0.14 -12.46
C LYS A 84 -15.94 -0.53 -13.21
N ASP A 85 -15.88 -0.59 -14.54
CA ASP A 85 -17.02 -0.92 -15.39
C ASP A 85 -17.46 -2.39 -15.28
N LEU A 86 -16.56 -3.28 -14.86
CA LEU A 86 -16.86 -4.70 -14.65
C LEU A 86 -17.23 -5.01 -13.19
N CYS A 87 -17.00 -4.06 -12.28
CA CYS A 87 -17.19 -4.29 -10.84
C CYS A 87 -18.66 -4.14 -10.45
N VAL A 88 -19.26 -5.20 -9.96
CA VAL A 88 -20.66 -5.24 -9.48
C VAL A 88 -20.80 -4.94 -7.97
N GLY A 89 -19.73 -4.58 -7.29
CA GLY A 89 -19.76 -4.22 -5.86
C GLY A 89 -20.06 -5.38 -4.89
N CYS A 90 -19.87 -6.63 -5.28
CA CYS A 90 -20.22 -7.82 -4.49
C CYS A 90 -19.41 -8.00 -3.18
N GLN A 91 -18.34 -7.24 -2.98
CA GLN A 91 -17.48 -7.20 -1.80
C GLN A 91 -16.64 -8.47 -1.51
N TYR A 92 -16.68 -9.50 -2.34
CA TYR A 92 -15.88 -10.72 -2.12
C TYR A 92 -14.39 -10.43 -2.00
N CYS A 93 -13.85 -9.51 -2.83
CA CYS A 93 -12.46 -9.08 -2.77
C CYS A 93 -12.09 -8.33 -1.49
N ILE A 94 -13.06 -7.74 -0.80
CA ILE A 94 -12.89 -7.11 0.53
C ILE A 94 -12.83 -8.19 1.60
N ALA A 95 -13.77 -9.13 1.57
CA ALA A 95 -13.88 -10.21 2.55
C ALA A 95 -12.62 -11.11 2.59
N VAL A 96 -12.04 -11.43 1.41
CA VAL A 96 -10.86 -12.32 1.34
C VAL A 96 -9.53 -11.60 1.52
N CYS A 97 -9.50 -10.27 1.59
CA CYS A 97 -8.25 -9.53 1.72
C CYS A 97 -7.70 -9.62 3.16
N PRO A 98 -6.58 -10.33 3.40
CA PRO A 98 -6.06 -10.49 4.76
C PRO A 98 -5.49 -9.20 5.34
N TYR A 99 -5.24 -8.21 4.49
CA TYR A 99 -4.71 -6.90 4.87
C TYR A 99 -5.79 -5.86 5.15
N ARG A 100 -7.07 -6.16 4.81
CA ARG A 100 -8.24 -5.27 5.01
C ARG A 100 -8.05 -3.86 4.45
N VAL A 101 -7.51 -3.77 3.23
CA VAL A 101 -7.10 -2.51 2.56
C VAL A 101 -7.94 -2.20 1.33
N ARG A 102 -9.10 -2.81 1.22
CA ARG A 102 -10.10 -2.56 0.17
C ARG A 102 -11.38 -2.04 0.78
N PHE A 103 -12.06 -1.18 0.03
CA PHE A 103 -13.35 -0.62 0.42
C PHE A 103 -14.28 -0.50 -0.79
N ILE A 104 -15.55 -0.23 -0.57
CA ILE A 104 -16.48 0.18 -1.63
C ILE A 104 -16.44 1.70 -1.74
N HIS A 105 -16.15 2.18 -2.92
CA HIS A 105 -16.18 3.61 -3.22
C HIS A 105 -17.60 4.15 -3.03
N PRO A 106 -17.84 5.13 -2.14
CA PRO A 106 -19.19 5.53 -1.76
C PRO A 106 -20.02 6.11 -2.92
N VAL A 107 -19.36 6.74 -3.89
CA VAL A 107 -20.02 7.32 -5.07
C VAL A 107 -20.18 6.29 -6.20
N HIS A 108 -19.09 5.64 -6.58
CA HIS A 108 -19.10 4.71 -7.74
C HIS A 108 -19.66 3.32 -7.42
N ARG A 109 -19.81 2.98 -6.13
CA ARG A 109 -20.29 1.67 -5.67
C ARG A 109 -19.42 0.48 -6.12
N THR A 110 -18.21 0.72 -6.56
CA THR A 110 -17.22 -0.27 -6.98
C THR A 110 -16.15 -0.46 -5.92
N ALA A 111 -15.47 -1.61 -5.94
CA ALA A 111 -14.32 -1.83 -5.06
C ALA A 111 -13.17 -0.86 -5.42
N ASP A 112 -12.54 -0.28 -4.41
CA ASP A 112 -11.37 0.58 -4.58
C ASP A 112 -10.27 0.23 -3.57
N LYS A 113 -9.05 0.65 -3.88
CA LYS A 113 -7.83 0.45 -3.11
C LYS A 113 -6.67 1.22 -3.73
N CYS A 114 -5.51 1.25 -3.07
CA CYS A 114 -4.28 1.77 -3.66
C CYS A 114 -3.93 1.03 -4.97
N ASN A 115 -3.71 1.77 -6.06
CA ASN A 115 -3.24 1.27 -7.36
C ASN A 115 -1.87 1.87 -7.75
N PHE A 116 -1.09 2.35 -6.79
CA PHE A 116 0.17 3.08 -6.98
C PHE A 116 0.04 4.33 -7.86
N CYS A 117 -1.14 4.95 -7.90
CA CYS A 117 -1.43 6.10 -8.77
C CYS A 117 -1.24 5.77 -10.27
N ARG A 118 -1.60 4.53 -10.68
CA ARG A 118 -1.41 4.00 -12.03
C ARG A 118 -1.99 4.93 -13.09
N ASP A 119 -3.26 5.33 -12.91
CA ASP A 119 -4.02 6.12 -13.89
C ASP A 119 -3.79 7.65 -13.74
N THR A 120 -3.00 8.06 -12.76
CA THR A 120 -2.72 9.46 -12.46
C THR A 120 -1.22 9.75 -12.59
N ASN A 121 -0.47 9.69 -11.49
CA ASN A 121 0.95 10.05 -11.48
C ASN A 121 1.80 9.14 -12.38
N LEU A 122 1.64 7.81 -12.28
CA LEU A 122 2.47 6.90 -13.10
C LEU A 122 2.20 7.05 -14.59
N ALA A 123 0.95 7.26 -15.01
CA ALA A 123 0.61 7.53 -16.40
C ALA A 123 1.29 8.79 -16.96
N ASN A 124 1.68 9.71 -16.08
CA ASN A 124 2.40 10.95 -16.42
C ASN A 124 3.91 10.87 -16.12
N GLY A 125 4.47 9.68 -15.93
CA GLY A 125 5.90 9.47 -15.66
C GLY A 125 6.37 9.97 -14.29
N LYS A 126 5.44 10.26 -13.36
CA LYS A 126 5.75 10.74 -12.00
C LYS A 126 5.74 9.58 -11.00
N GLN A 127 6.33 9.80 -9.85
CA GLN A 127 6.24 8.86 -8.72
C GLN A 127 4.82 8.86 -8.11
N PRO A 128 4.39 7.79 -7.42
CA PRO A 128 3.13 7.82 -6.68
C PRO A 128 3.05 9.02 -5.73
N ALA A 129 1.88 9.65 -5.64
CA ALA A 129 1.68 10.89 -4.88
C ALA A 129 2.19 10.82 -3.43
N CYS A 130 1.97 9.67 -2.77
CA CYS A 130 2.45 9.45 -1.40
C CYS A 130 3.99 9.41 -1.28
N VAL A 131 4.69 9.00 -2.34
CA VAL A 131 6.16 8.98 -2.39
C VAL A 131 6.69 10.40 -2.57
N GLU A 132 6.10 11.16 -3.47
CA GLU A 132 6.49 12.56 -3.74
C GLU A 132 6.24 13.46 -2.52
N ALA A 133 5.08 13.32 -1.89
CA ALA A 133 4.67 14.14 -0.75
C ALA A 133 5.40 13.82 0.57
N CYS A 134 6.12 12.70 0.65
CA CYS A 134 6.76 12.30 1.90
C CYS A 134 7.96 13.19 2.25
N PRO A 135 7.89 14.03 3.30
CA PRO A 135 8.97 14.97 3.64
C PRO A 135 10.25 14.26 4.10
N THR A 136 10.11 13.12 4.77
CA THR A 136 11.26 12.35 5.27
C THR A 136 11.77 11.30 4.27
N LYS A 137 11.17 11.22 3.08
CA LYS A 137 11.49 10.20 2.06
C LYS A 137 11.43 8.77 2.61
N ALA A 138 10.44 8.52 3.48
CA ALA A 138 10.23 7.21 4.10
C ALA A 138 9.71 6.16 3.11
N LEU A 139 9.18 6.56 1.97
CA LEU A 139 8.67 5.69 0.93
C LEU A 139 9.64 5.65 -0.27
N THR A 140 9.72 4.49 -0.94
CA THR A 140 10.47 4.32 -2.18
C THR A 140 9.68 3.39 -3.09
N PHE A 141 9.44 3.83 -4.30
CA PHE A 141 8.73 3.07 -5.32
C PHE A 141 9.64 2.83 -6.53
N GLY A 142 9.46 1.70 -7.21
CA GLY A 142 10.18 1.38 -8.44
C GLY A 142 9.93 -0.05 -8.92
N ASP A 143 10.57 -0.40 -10.02
CA ASP A 143 10.51 -1.74 -10.58
C ASP A 143 11.51 -2.66 -9.84
N MET A 144 10.98 -3.77 -9.31
CA MET A 144 11.80 -4.79 -8.64
C MET A 144 12.59 -5.65 -9.64
N ASN A 145 12.17 -5.69 -10.91
CA ASN A 145 12.88 -6.43 -11.97
C ASN A 145 14.09 -5.63 -12.52
N ASP A 146 14.12 -4.32 -12.28
CA ASP A 146 15.27 -3.48 -12.63
C ASP A 146 16.28 -3.47 -11.46
N PRO A 147 17.45 -4.12 -11.60
CA PRO A 147 18.49 -4.12 -10.57
C PRO A 147 19.02 -2.72 -10.21
N SER A 148 18.91 -1.78 -11.14
CA SER A 148 19.37 -0.39 -10.95
C SER A 148 18.35 0.48 -10.23
N SER A 149 17.12 0.04 -10.09
CA SER A 149 16.06 0.80 -9.42
C SER A 149 16.38 1.04 -7.94
N ALA A 150 15.90 2.18 -7.42
CA ALA A 150 16.11 2.55 -6.02
C ALA A 150 15.49 1.53 -5.04
N VAL A 151 14.37 0.90 -5.42
CA VAL A 151 13.72 -0.12 -4.59
C VAL A 151 14.52 -1.41 -4.56
N SER A 152 15.02 -1.89 -5.71
CA SER A 152 15.82 -3.12 -5.81
C SER A 152 17.12 -3.01 -5.01
N ARG A 153 17.80 -1.87 -5.10
CA ARG A 153 18.99 -1.59 -4.30
C ARG A 153 18.69 -1.62 -2.80
N LYS A 154 17.63 -0.96 -2.36
CA LYS A 154 17.25 -0.93 -0.94
C LYS A 154 16.92 -2.31 -0.37
N VAL A 155 16.20 -3.12 -1.13
CA VAL A 155 15.85 -4.49 -0.70
C VAL A 155 17.10 -5.37 -0.55
N LYS A 156 18.15 -5.13 -1.36
CA LYS A 156 19.43 -5.84 -1.25
C LYS A 156 20.30 -5.32 -0.09
N GLU A 157 20.30 -4.02 0.15
CA GLU A 157 21.19 -3.36 1.12
C GLU A 157 20.67 -3.38 2.56
N LYS A 158 19.38 -3.53 2.76
CA LYS A 158 18.73 -3.40 4.08
C LYS A 158 17.99 -4.68 4.43
N PRO A 159 17.97 -5.08 5.70
CA PRO A 159 17.04 -6.10 6.16
C PRO A 159 15.62 -5.60 5.88
N VAL A 160 14.86 -6.41 5.17
CA VAL A 160 13.45 -6.12 4.86
C VAL A 160 12.60 -7.34 5.16
N TYR A 161 11.33 -7.10 5.48
CA TYR A 161 10.34 -8.15 5.64
C TYR A 161 9.06 -7.81 4.87
N ARG A 162 8.19 -8.79 4.72
CA ARG A 162 6.86 -8.65 4.14
C ARG A 162 5.83 -9.15 5.15
N THR A 163 4.72 -8.44 5.27
CA THR A 163 3.69 -8.79 6.25
C THR A 163 2.90 -10.02 5.82
N LYS A 164 2.52 -10.87 6.79
CA LYS A 164 1.63 -12.04 6.58
C LYS A 164 2.08 -12.98 5.45
N VAL A 165 3.38 -13.24 5.34
CA VAL A 165 3.95 -14.14 4.30
C VAL A 165 3.46 -15.57 4.45
N GLU A 166 3.11 -15.99 5.67
CA GLU A 166 2.55 -17.29 6.01
C GLU A 166 1.21 -17.58 5.31
N LEU A 167 0.50 -16.55 4.85
CA LEU A 167 -0.76 -16.71 4.11
C LEU A 167 -0.56 -16.99 2.61
N GLY A 168 0.68 -17.10 2.12
CA GLY A 168 1.02 -17.47 0.76
C GLY A 168 0.62 -16.44 -0.32
N THR A 169 0.22 -15.23 0.06
CA THR A 169 -0.25 -14.20 -0.89
C THR A 169 0.90 -13.52 -1.65
N GLN A 170 2.13 -13.67 -1.22
CA GLN A 170 3.33 -13.07 -1.81
C GLN A 170 3.21 -11.55 -2.00
N PRO A 171 3.13 -10.77 -0.90
CA PRO A 171 3.00 -9.32 -0.96
C PRO A 171 4.24 -8.67 -1.60
N ASN A 172 4.04 -7.57 -2.35
CA ASN A 172 5.10 -6.81 -3.02
C ASN A 172 5.41 -5.47 -2.33
N LEU A 173 4.91 -5.26 -1.11
CA LEU A 173 5.36 -4.21 -0.21
C LEU A 173 6.39 -4.79 0.76
N TYR A 174 7.50 -4.08 0.87
CA TYR A 174 8.61 -4.42 1.74
C TYR A 174 8.72 -3.39 2.85
N HIS A 175 9.01 -3.85 4.05
CA HIS A 175 9.16 -3.01 5.23
C HIS A 175 10.55 -3.19 5.83
N ILE A 176 11.16 -2.12 6.27
CA ILE A 176 12.37 -2.19 7.10
C ILE A 176 11.91 -2.46 8.53
N PRO A 177 12.49 -3.45 9.24
CA PRO A 177 12.04 -3.84 10.57
C PRO A 177 11.97 -2.68 11.55
N PHE A 178 10.95 -2.68 12.37
CA PHE A 178 10.81 -1.81 13.52
C PHE A 178 11.73 -2.26 14.66
N GLN A 179 12.08 -1.35 15.56
CA GLN A 179 12.88 -1.71 16.74
C GLN A 179 12.09 -2.52 17.76
N HIS A 180 10.80 -2.23 17.88
CA HIS A 180 9.94 -2.75 18.94
C HIS A 180 8.75 -3.58 18.43
N GLY A 181 8.78 -3.98 17.16
CA GLY A 181 7.72 -4.78 16.53
C GLY A 181 6.67 -3.95 15.79
N GLU A 182 5.86 -4.63 14.99
CA GLU A 182 4.82 -3.98 14.19
C GLU A 182 3.68 -3.44 15.04
N PRO A 183 3.14 -2.24 14.72
CA PRO A 183 1.89 -1.77 15.30
C PRO A 183 0.76 -2.79 15.04
N ARG A 184 0.06 -3.20 16.08
CA ARG A 184 -1.11 -4.09 15.96
C ARG A 184 -2.35 -3.29 15.57
N ARG A 185 -3.18 -3.88 14.71
CA ARG A 185 -4.53 -3.40 14.44
C ARG A 185 -5.51 -3.92 15.47
#